data_eee032947fe968e95fefbedabb5acbd7
#
_entry.id   eee032947fe968e95fefbedabb5acbd7
#
_cell.length_a   1.000
_cell.length_b   1.000
_cell.length_c   1.000
_cell.angle_alpha   90.00
_cell.angle_beta   90.00
_cell.angle_gamma   90.00
#
_symmetry.space_group_name_H-M   'P 1'
#
loop_
_entity.id
_entity.type
_entity.pdbx_description
1 polymer ?
#
loop_
_entity_poly.entity_id
_entity_poly.type
_entity_poly.pdbx_seq_one_letter_code
_entity_poly.pdbx_strand_id
1 'polypeptide(L)'
;NEAEIIANAGKTNSVIITTSISGRGVDIQLGGKKGSQPDEELLVNKNKIKTLGGLYVIGTERMESRRVDNQARGRAGRQGDEGSSIFYVSLEDDLMRIFGSESMNNILQKLGLKDGESIDHPWINKALERAQQKVEARNFDIRKNLLKFDDVLNDQRHVIFSQRNNVMNSAKVFDYSDEFLSEITGHLIILKTQKLSKIKNNEFNNQLKILLGKSVDDNEFKNLINLKDQDFKEKINSKFLESRNERVKNLDEEQAKEIEKRIFLQCIDLNWKSHIQYLEQLRQVIG
;
A
#
# COMPACT_ATOMS: atom_id res chain seq x y z
N ASN A 1 -9.36 -24.25 -12.75
CA ASN A 1 -10.43 -24.61 -13.72
C ASN A 1 -11.02 -23.40 -14.47
N GLU A 2 -10.95 -22.17 -13.95
CA GLU A 2 -11.51 -20.97 -14.61
C GLU A 2 -10.86 -20.72 -15.98
N ALA A 3 -9.55 -20.87 -16.08
CA ALA A 3 -8.80 -20.71 -17.34
C ALA A 3 -9.25 -21.70 -18.42
N GLU A 4 -9.59 -22.91 -18.05
CA GLU A 4 -10.10 -23.93 -18.97
C GLU A 4 -11.53 -23.61 -19.46
N ILE A 5 -12.36 -23.10 -18.56
CA ILE A 5 -13.72 -22.67 -18.90
C ILE A 5 -13.65 -21.53 -19.91
N ILE A 6 -12.82 -20.50 -19.64
CA ILE A 6 -12.65 -19.35 -20.53
C ILE A 6 -12.08 -19.78 -21.90
N ALA A 7 -11.10 -20.68 -21.93
CA ALA A 7 -10.53 -21.22 -23.17
C ALA A 7 -11.57 -21.93 -24.05
N ASN A 8 -12.61 -22.50 -23.44
CA ASN A 8 -13.71 -23.16 -24.16
C ASN A 8 -14.70 -22.20 -24.80
N ALA A 9 -14.63 -20.86 -24.54
CA ALA A 9 -15.49 -19.88 -25.16
C ALA A 9 -15.39 -19.85 -26.69
N GLY A 10 -14.27 -20.31 -27.26
CA GLY A 10 -14.07 -20.40 -28.69
C GLY A 10 -14.77 -21.60 -29.39
N LYS A 11 -15.47 -22.45 -28.65
CA LYS A 11 -16.20 -23.60 -29.21
C LYS A 11 -17.59 -23.18 -29.74
N THR A 12 -18.08 -23.91 -30.73
CA THR A 12 -19.45 -23.70 -31.25
C THR A 12 -20.48 -23.94 -30.16
N ASN A 13 -21.51 -23.08 -30.09
CA ASN A 13 -22.60 -23.13 -29.10
C ASN A 13 -22.14 -23.00 -27.63
N SER A 14 -20.95 -22.47 -27.38
CA SER A 14 -20.47 -22.20 -26.04
C SER A 14 -20.98 -20.83 -25.56
N VAL A 15 -21.59 -20.79 -24.37
CA VAL A 15 -21.98 -19.56 -23.69
C VAL A 15 -21.28 -19.55 -22.33
N ILE A 16 -20.47 -18.51 -22.06
CA ILE A 16 -19.71 -18.38 -20.82
C ILE A 16 -20.07 -17.05 -20.15
N ILE A 17 -20.52 -17.12 -18.92
CA ILE A 17 -20.77 -15.97 -18.06
C ILE A 17 -19.57 -15.82 -17.13
N THR A 18 -18.98 -14.64 -17.12
CA THR A 18 -17.74 -14.37 -16.35
C THR A 18 -17.68 -12.91 -15.93
N THR A 19 -16.68 -12.56 -15.12
CA THR A 19 -16.41 -11.20 -14.68
C THR A 19 -15.29 -10.55 -15.51
N SER A 20 -14.89 -9.34 -15.17
CA SER A 20 -13.77 -8.62 -15.80
C SER A 20 -12.43 -9.38 -15.78
N ILE A 21 -12.29 -10.38 -14.92
CA ILE A 21 -11.10 -11.24 -14.80
C ILE A 21 -10.82 -11.97 -16.12
N SER A 22 -11.86 -12.39 -16.84
CA SER A 22 -11.72 -13.07 -18.14
C SER A 22 -11.18 -12.18 -19.25
N GLY A 23 -11.14 -10.88 -19.06
CA GLY A 23 -10.58 -9.92 -20.02
C GLY A 23 -9.09 -10.16 -20.32
N ARG A 24 -8.37 -10.96 -19.49
CA ARG A 24 -6.92 -11.09 -19.53
C ARG A 24 -6.46 -12.48 -19.06
N GLY A 25 -5.25 -12.89 -19.48
CA GLY A 25 -4.56 -14.06 -18.91
C GLY A 25 -4.81 -15.39 -19.60
N VAL A 26 -5.90 -15.57 -20.32
CA VAL A 26 -6.22 -16.82 -21.05
C VAL A 26 -6.39 -16.50 -22.52
N ASP A 27 -5.83 -17.33 -23.39
CA ASP A 27 -6.05 -17.24 -24.84
C ASP A 27 -7.32 -17.99 -25.23
N ILE A 28 -8.19 -17.33 -26.02
CA ILE A 28 -9.41 -17.93 -26.57
C ILE A 28 -9.18 -18.18 -28.04
N GLN A 29 -9.16 -19.45 -28.44
CA GLN A 29 -8.95 -19.88 -29.81
C GLN A 29 -10.27 -20.34 -30.41
N LEU A 30 -10.62 -19.78 -31.57
CA LEU A 30 -11.83 -20.22 -32.30
C LEU A 30 -11.66 -21.68 -32.75
N GLY A 31 -12.66 -22.49 -32.51
CA GLY A 31 -12.68 -23.93 -32.79
C GLY A 31 -12.28 -24.79 -31.56
N GLY A 32 -11.67 -24.20 -30.53
CA GLY A 32 -11.24 -24.89 -29.32
C GLY A 32 -9.72 -24.84 -29.11
N LYS A 33 -9.26 -25.38 -27.99
CA LYS A 33 -7.84 -25.38 -27.59
C LYS A 33 -7.05 -26.34 -28.48
N LYS A 34 -5.90 -25.91 -28.98
CA LYS A 34 -4.96 -26.75 -29.75
C LYS A 34 -4.55 -27.98 -28.94
N GLY A 35 -4.64 -29.16 -29.55
CA GLY A 35 -4.38 -30.43 -28.90
C GLY A 35 -5.57 -31.07 -28.18
N SER A 36 -6.75 -30.46 -28.17
CA SER A 36 -7.99 -31.07 -27.64
C SER A 36 -8.76 -31.92 -28.66
N GLN A 37 -8.49 -31.74 -29.96
CA GLN A 37 -9.08 -32.43 -31.10
C GLN A 37 -8.05 -32.50 -32.21
N PRO A 38 -8.24 -33.39 -33.25
CA PRO A 38 -7.40 -33.42 -34.45
C PRO A 38 -7.33 -32.03 -35.13
N ASP A 39 -6.17 -31.68 -35.66
CA ASP A 39 -5.93 -30.34 -36.22
C ASP A 39 -6.91 -30.06 -37.44
N GLU A 40 -7.31 -31.05 -38.19
CA GLU A 40 -8.29 -30.90 -39.27
C GLU A 40 -9.67 -30.51 -38.75
N GLU A 41 -10.14 -31.14 -37.68
CA GLU A 41 -11.41 -30.78 -37.02
C GLU A 41 -11.39 -29.37 -36.44
N LEU A 42 -10.25 -28.99 -35.82
CA LEU A 42 -10.07 -27.63 -35.31
C LEU A 42 -10.17 -26.60 -36.40
N LEU A 43 -9.58 -26.83 -37.57
CA LEU A 43 -9.65 -25.93 -38.72
C LEU A 43 -11.07 -25.81 -39.28
N VAL A 44 -11.78 -26.93 -39.39
CA VAL A 44 -13.19 -26.95 -39.85
C VAL A 44 -14.05 -26.15 -38.87
N ASN A 45 -13.93 -26.41 -37.58
CA ASN A 45 -14.69 -25.72 -36.55
C ASN A 45 -14.32 -24.22 -36.48
N LYS A 46 -13.05 -23.86 -36.64
CA LYS A 46 -12.60 -22.46 -36.70
C LYS A 46 -13.25 -21.72 -37.90
N ASN A 47 -13.21 -22.33 -39.06
CA ASN A 47 -13.81 -21.73 -40.26
C ASN A 47 -15.34 -21.57 -40.15
N LYS A 48 -16.01 -22.57 -39.56
CA LYS A 48 -17.45 -22.50 -39.28
C LYS A 48 -17.78 -21.34 -38.35
N ILE A 49 -17.00 -21.13 -37.28
CA ILE A 49 -17.22 -20.03 -36.33
C ILE A 49 -16.94 -18.69 -36.99
N LYS A 50 -15.89 -18.59 -37.83
CA LYS A 50 -15.62 -17.37 -38.61
C LYS A 50 -16.75 -16.99 -39.53
N THR A 51 -17.33 -17.96 -40.26
CA THR A 51 -18.49 -17.69 -41.12
C THR A 51 -19.75 -17.27 -40.37
N LEU A 52 -19.83 -17.61 -39.06
CA LEU A 52 -20.91 -17.17 -38.18
C LEU A 52 -20.64 -15.78 -37.53
N GLY A 53 -19.48 -15.13 -37.83
CA GLY A 53 -19.11 -13.82 -37.31
C GLY A 53 -18.15 -13.85 -36.11
N GLY A 54 -17.59 -14.99 -35.79
CA GLY A 54 -16.58 -15.14 -34.76
C GLY A 54 -17.09 -15.14 -33.31
N LEU A 55 -16.28 -14.70 -32.39
CA LEU A 55 -16.64 -14.60 -30.96
C LEU A 55 -17.48 -13.34 -30.72
N TYR A 56 -18.61 -13.50 -30.05
CA TYR A 56 -19.48 -12.40 -29.64
C TYR A 56 -19.31 -12.09 -28.14
N VAL A 57 -18.88 -10.88 -27.80
CA VAL A 57 -18.68 -10.44 -26.43
C VAL A 57 -19.80 -9.50 -26.01
N ILE A 58 -20.51 -9.85 -24.96
CA ILE A 58 -21.59 -9.03 -24.38
C ILE A 58 -21.10 -8.51 -23.01
N GLY A 59 -21.03 -7.20 -22.86
CA GLY A 59 -20.87 -6.56 -21.56
C GLY A 59 -22.23 -6.13 -21.03
N THR A 60 -22.52 -6.48 -19.79
CA THR A 60 -23.78 -6.09 -19.11
C THR A 60 -23.65 -4.82 -18.30
N GLU A 61 -22.44 -4.28 -18.20
CA GLU A 61 -22.10 -3.02 -17.52
C GLU A 61 -20.82 -2.45 -18.13
N ARG A 62 -20.55 -1.18 -17.86
CA ARG A 62 -19.24 -0.57 -18.15
C ARG A 62 -18.31 -0.76 -16.98
N MET A 63 -17.07 -1.10 -17.25
CA MET A 63 -16.02 -1.21 -16.23
C MET A 63 -15.58 0.17 -15.75
N GLU A 64 -14.92 0.23 -14.60
CA GLU A 64 -14.39 1.48 -14.04
C GLU A 64 -13.34 2.15 -14.94
N SER A 65 -12.72 1.41 -15.84
CA SER A 65 -11.69 1.91 -16.75
C SER A 65 -11.97 1.54 -18.18
N ARG A 66 -11.87 2.52 -19.08
CA ARG A 66 -11.98 2.31 -20.54
C ARG A 66 -10.99 1.26 -21.06
N ARG A 67 -9.82 1.16 -20.44
CA ARG A 67 -8.84 0.15 -20.79
C ARG A 67 -9.35 -1.27 -20.55
N VAL A 68 -10.08 -1.49 -19.45
CA VAL A 68 -10.66 -2.80 -19.12
C VAL A 68 -11.80 -3.14 -20.08
N ASP A 69 -12.66 -2.17 -20.43
CA ASP A 69 -13.66 -2.34 -21.47
C ASP A 69 -13.03 -2.76 -22.81
N ASN A 70 -11.97 -2.09 -23.22
CA ASN A 70 -11.27 -2.41 -24.46
C ASN A 70 -10.58 -3.78 -24.40
N GLN A 71 -10.13 -4.22 -23.23
CA GLN A 71 -9.61 -5.58 -23.05
C GLN A 71 -10.72 -6.63 -23.23
N ALA A 72 -11.90 -6.39 -22.68
CA ALA A 72 -13.07 -7.26 -22.89
C ALA A 72 -13.47 -7.30 -24.36
N ARG A 73 -13.60 -6.13 -25.01
CA ARG A 73 -13.89 -6.04 -26.46
C ARG A 73 -12.84 -6.76 -27.31
N GLY A 74 -11.57 -6.61 -26.95
CA GLY A 74 -10.45 -7.24 -27.64
C GLY A 74 -10.43 -8.78 -27.56
N ARG A 75 -11.31 -9.38 -26.76
CA ARG A 75 -11.52 -10.82 -26.78
C ARG A 75 -12.16 -11.29 -28.08
N ALA A 76 -13.06 -10.48 -28.66
CA ALA A 76 -13.73 -10.82 -29.89
C ALA A 76 -12.80 -10.90 -31.12
N GLY A 77 -11.76 -10.01 -31.17
CA GLY A 77 -10.90 -9.87 -32.36
C GLY A 77 -9.48 -10.42 -32.19
N ARG A 78 -9.26 -11.44 -31.39
CA ARG A 78 -7.90 -11.98 -31.16
C ARG A 78 -7.32 -12.65 -32.40
N GLN A 79 -6.01 -12.50 -32.56
CA GLN A 79 -5.25 -13.08 -33.68
C GLN A 79 -5.74 -12.64 -35.07
N GLY A 80 -6.45 -11.51 -35.18
CA GLY A 80 -7.03 -11.03 -36.42
C GLY A 80 -8.29 -11.80 -36.86
N ASP A 81 -8.84 -12.62 -35.96
CA ASP A 81 -10.13 -13.30 -36.25
C ASP A 81 -11.30 -12.28 -36.20
N GLU A 82 -12.32 -12.53 -36.97
CA GLU A 82 -13.57 -11.78 -36.92
C GLU A 82 -14.27 -11.97 -35.58
N GLY A 83 -14.97 -10.95 -35.10
CA GLY A 83 -15.74 -11.00 -33.88
C GLY A 83 -16.49 -9.70 -33.64
N SER A 84 -17.46 -9.73 -32.74
CA SER A 84 -18.30 -8.58 -32.42
C SER A 84 -18.42 -8.37 -30.94
N SER A 85 -18.64 -7.12 -30.50
CA SER A 85 -18.86 -6.79 -29.10
C SER A 85 -19.95 -5.74 -28.95
N ILE A 86 -20.78 -5.91 -27.92
CA ILE A 86 -21.80 -4.94 -27.52
C ILE A 86 -21.81 -4.76 -26.01
N PHE A 87 -22.15 -3.57 -25.54
CA PHE A 87 -22.37 -3.28 -24.14
C PHE A 87 -23.81 -2.84 -23.92
N TYR A 88 -24.53 -3.54 -23.05
CA TYR A 88 -25.80 -3.13 -22.51
C TYR A 88 -25.55 -2.48 -21.14
N VAL A 89 -25.98 -1.24 -20.99
CA VAL A 89 -25.68 -0.42 -19.82
C VAL A 89 -26.98 0.12 -19.26
N SER A 90 -27.16 0.02 -17.95
CA SER A 90 -28.27 0.63 -17.23
C SER A 90 -27.86 1.97 -16.62
N LEU A 91 -28.85 2.85 -16.46
CA LEU A 91 -28.70 4.09 -15.71
C LEU A 91 -28.58 3.85 -14.20
N GLU A 92 -28.99 2.66 -13.77
CA GLU A 92 -28.87 2.21 -12.38
C GLU A 92 -27.49 1.62 -12.05
N ASP A 93 -26.65 1.40 -13.09
CA ASP A 93 -25.29 0.92 -12.88
C ASP A 93 -24.50 1.87 -11.97
N ASP A 94 -23.61 1.32 -11.13
CA ASP A 94 -22.84 2.08 -10.15
C ASP A 94 -22.07 3.25 -10.78
N LEU A 95 -21.53 3.07 -11.96
CA LEU A 95 -20.83 4.12 -12.70
C LEU A 95 -21.75 5.31 -12.98
N MET A 96 -22.98 5.05 -13.36
CA MET A 96 -23.97 6.08 -13.68
C MET A 96 -24.55 6.69 -12.42
N ARG A 97 -24.81 5.90 -11.39
CA ARG A 97 -25.35 6.35 -10.11
C ARG A 97 -24.40 7.29 -9.39
N ILE A 98 -23.09 7.01 -9.40
CA ILE A 98 -22.08 7.78 -8.64
C ILE A 98 -21.61 9.00 -9.44
N PHE A 99 -21.44 8.87 -10.75
CA PHE A 99 -20.80 9.89 -11.61
C PHE A 99 -21.71 10.45 -12.69
N GLY A 100 -22.90 9.91 -12.85
CA GLY A 100 -23.95 10.48 -13.71
C GLY A 100 -24.38 11.85 -13.15
N SER A 101 -24.47 12.85 -14.00
CA SER A 101 -24.94 14.16 -13.59
C SER A 101 -26.47 14.20 -13.53
N GLU A 102 -27.03 14.98 -12.58
CA GLU A 102 -28.49 15.24 -12.54
C GLU A 102 -29.04 15.76 -13.89
N SER A 103 -28.19 16.44 -14.66
CA SER A 103 -28.52 16.88 -16.02
C SER A 103 -28.82 15.71 -16.96
N MET A 104 -28.30 14.52 -16.72
CA MET A 104 -28.59 13.34 -17.52
C MET A 104 -29.99 12.80 -17.26
N ASN A 105 -30.44 12.76 -16.01
CA ASN A 105 -31.79 12.37 -15.67
C ASN A 105 -32.80 13.33 -16.29
N ASN A 106 -32.49 14.62 -16.33
CA ASN A 106 -33.35 15.64 -17.00
C ASN A 106 -33.37 15.48 -18.53
N ILE A 107 -32.28 15.07 -19.16
CA ILE A 107 -32.20 14.80 -20.60
C ILE A 107 -33.04 13.55 -20.94
N LEU A 108 -32.94 12.50 -20.13
CA LEU A 108 -33.67 11.25 -20.30
C LEU A 108 -35.20 11.43 -20.15
N GLN A 109 -35.59 12.22 -19.13
CA GLN A 109 -37.00 12.61 -18.98
C GLN A 109 -37.52 13.40 -20.17
N LYS A 110 -36.71 14.27 -20.75
CA LYS A 110 -37.05 15.04 -21.96
C LYS A 110 -37.13 14.19 -23.25
N LEU A 111 -36.37 13.09 -23.30
CA LEU A 111 -36.42 12.13 -24.40
C LEU A 111 -37.63 11.19 -24.34
N GLY A 112 -38.46 11.30 -23.30
CA GLY A 112 -39.74 10.62 -23.19
C GLY A 112 -39.65 9.11 -23.05
N LEU A 113 -38.59 8.60 -22.44
CA LEU A 113 -38.34 7.19 -22.22
C LEU A 113 -39.41 6.54 -21.37
N LYS A 114 -39.93 5.44 -21.84
CA LYS A 114 -40.76 4.50 -21.10
C LYS A 114 -39.88 3.38 -20.54
N ASP A 115 -40.25 2.88 -19.37
CA ASP A 115 -39.57 1.74 -18.77
C ASP A 115 -39.49 0.56 -19.77
N GLY A 116 -38.28 0.05 -19.94
CA GLY A 116 -37.98 -1.08 -20.85
C GLY A 116 -37.56 -0.69 -22.27
N GLU A 117 -37.50 0.59 -22.64
CA GLU A 117 -36.96 1.02 -23.92
C GLU A 117 -35.41 1.16 -23.89
N SER A 118 -34.77 0.66 -24.96
CA SER A 118 -33.30 0.87 -25.12
C SER A 118 -33.04 2.10 -25.98
N ILE A 119 -32.03 2.89 -25.61
CA ILE A 119 -31.62 4.06 -26.38
C ILE A 119 -30.20 3.87 -26.87
N ASP A 120 -30.00 4.02 -28.15
CA ASP A 120 -28.68 4.21 -28.74
C ASP A 120 -28.54 5.66 -29.23
N HIS A 121 -27.93 6.52 -28.40
CA HIS A 121 -27.75 7.91 -28.76
C HIS A 121 -26.31 8.36 -28.47
N PRO A 122 -25.64 9.08 -29.38
CA PRO A 122 -24.24 9.51 -29.23
C PRO A 122 -23.96 10.32 -27.95
N TRP A 123 -24.95 11.06 -27.45
CA TRP A 123 -24.82 11.85 -26.23
C TRP A 123 -24.72 10.98 -24.97
N ILE A 124 -25.42 9.85 -24.95
CA ILE A 124 -25.35 8.90 -23.83
C ILE A 124 -23.95 8.27 -23.79
N ASN A 125 -23.44 7.88 -24.94
CA ASN A 125 -22.08 7.35 -25.05
C ASN A 125 -21.03 8.35 -24.56
N LYS A 126 -21.16 9.64 -24.91
CA LYS A 126 -20.28 10.71 -24.40
C LYS A 126 -20.43 10.93 -22.91
N ALA A 127 -21.62 10.81 -22.35
CA ALA A 127 -21.86 10.96 -20.93
C ALA A 127 -21.24 9.80 -20.14
N LEU A 128 -21.40 8.57 -20.63
CA LEU A 128 -20.73 7.38 -20.10
C LEU A 128 -19.19 7.51 -20.11
N GLU A 129 -18.62 7.97 -21.22
CA GLU A 129 -17.18 8.21 -21.31
C GLU A 129 -16.70 9.26 -20.29
N ARG A 130 -17.46 10.34 -20.10
CA ARG A 130 -17.13 11.37 -19.09
C ARG A 130 -17.23 10.84 -17.66
N ALA A 131 -18.25 10.01 -17.38
CA ALA A 131 -18.40 9.37 -16.09
C ALA A 131 -17.19 8.46 -15.80
N GLN A 132 -16.83 7.63 -16.78
CA GLN A 132 -15.67 6.74 -16.68
C GLN A 132 -14.35 7.49 -16.49
N GLN A 133 -14.14 8.62 -17.20
CA GLN A 133 -12.98 9.48 -17.01
C GLN A 133 -12.91 10.05 -15.58
N LYS A 134 -14.04 10.43 -14.97
CA LYS A 134 -14.08 10.90 -13.59
C LYS A 134 -13.69 9.81 -12.60
N VAL A 135 -14.16 8.57 -12.82
CA VAL A 135 -13.76 7.41 -12.01
C VAL A 135 -12.26 7.16 -12.13
N GLU A 136 -11.74 7.14 -13.35
CA GLU A 136 -10.31 6.95 -13.61
C GLU A 136 -9.46 8.03 -12.92
N ALA A 137 -9.87 9.30 -13.01
CA ALA A 137 -9.19 10.42 -12.36
C ALA A 137 -9.20 10.26 -10.82
N ARG A 138 -10.35 9.95 -10.23
CA ARG A 138 -10.47 9.70 -8.79
C ARG A 138 -9.58 8.54 -8.34
N ASN A 139 -9.62 7.43 -9.05
CA ASN A 139 -8.79 6.26 -8.74
C ASN A 139 -7.29 6.55 -8.92
N PHE A 140 -6.94 7.41 -9.89
CA PHE A 140 -5.57 7.89 -10.06
C PHE A 140 -5.12 8.73 -8.87
N ASP A 141 -5.95 9.68 -8.41
CA ASP A 141 -5.63 10.54 -7.25
C ASP A 141 -5.49 9.72 -5.95
N ILE A 142 -6.38 8.74 -5.73
CA ILE A 142 -6.27 7.81 -4.61
C ILE A 142 -4.92 7.07 -4.66
N ARG A 143 -4.58 6.47 -5.81
CA ARG A 143 -3.29 5.76 -5.96
C ARG A 143 -2.09 6.68 -5.78
N LYS A 144 -2.15 7.92 -6.31
CA LYS A 144 -1.10 8.91 -6.16
C LYS A 144 -0.88 9.31 -4.70
N ASN A 145 -1.96 9.45 -3.94
CA ASN A 145 -1.86 9.74 -2.51
C ASN A 145 -1.29 8.55 -1.73
N LEU A 146 -1.73 7.32 -2.04
CA LEU A 146 -1.14 6.12 -1.44
C LEU A 146 0.36 6.02 -1.68
N LEU A 147 0.82 6.28 -2.91
CA LEU A 147 2.26 6.27 -3.24
C LEU A 147 3.05 7.29 -2.41
N LYS A 148 2.51 8.49 -2.18
CA LYS A 148 3.19 9.49 -1.35
C LYS A 148 3.42 9.01 0.08
N PHE A 149 2.46 8.31 0.67
CA PHE A 149 2.63 7.69 1.99
C PHE A 149 3.64 6.55 1.96
N ASP A 150 3.58 5.72 0.92
CA ASP A 150 4.50 4.59 0.76
C ASP A 150 5.94 5.06 0.54
N ASP A 151 6.17 6.16 -0.19
CA ASP A 151 7.50 6.75 -0.39
C ASP A 151 8.11 7.17 0.95
N VAL A 152 7.35 7.91 1.79
CA VAL A 152 7.83 8.32 3.12
C VAL A 152 8.15 7.11 4.00
N LEU A 153 7.27 6.09 4.01
CA LEU A 153 7.51 4.85 4.74
C LEU A 153 8.75 4.10 4.23
N ASN A 154 8.96 4.10 2.92
CA ASN A 154 10.09 3.44 2.30
C ASN A 154 11.42 4.13 2.66
N ASP A 155 11.46 5.46 2.63
CA ASP A 155 12.63 6.23 3.03
C ASP A 155 12.98 5.97 4.51
N GLN A 156 12.00 6.01 5.40
CA GLN A 156 12.19 5.67 6.81
C GLN A 156 12.66 4.23 6.98
N ARG A 157 12.10 3.29 6.23
CA ARG A 157 12.52 1.89 6.23
C ARG A 157 13.99 1.75 5.86
N HIS A 158 14.43 2.41 4.80
CA HIS A 158 15.84 2.36 4.37
C HIS A 158 16.77 2.85 5.46
N VAL A 159 16.45 3.95 6.14
CA VAL A 159 17.25 4.48 7.24
C VAL A 159 17.31 3.47 8.40
N ILE A 160 16.18 2.97 8.85
CA ILE A 160 16.11 2.03 10.00
C ILE A 160 16.81 0.71 9.67
N PHE A 161 16.61 0.14 8.48
CA PHE A 161 17.27 -1.11 8.09
C PHE A 161 18.78 -0.91 7.90
N SER A 162 19.23 0.25 7.43
CA SER A 162 20.66 0.59 7.37
C SER A 162 21.26 0.64 8.77
N GLN A 163 20.62 1.34 9.71
CA GLN A 163 21.07 1.38 11.11
C GLN A 163 21.08 -0.02 11.73
N ARG A 164 20.03 -0.81 11.52
CA ARG A 164 19.95 -2.19 11.99
C ARG A 164 21.09 -3.05 11.45
N ASN A 165 21.39 -2.96 10.16
CA ASN A 165 22.51 -3.66 9.55
C ASN A 165 23.86 -3.21 10.11
N ASN A 166 24.03 -1.92 10.36
CA ASN A 166 25.24 -1.38 10.95
C ASN A 166 25.45 -1.95 12.36
N VAL A 167 24.44 -1.96 13.21
CA VAL A 167 24.48 -2.58 14.53
C VAL A 167 24.79 -4.07 14.45
N MET A 168 24.15 -4.79 13.52
CA MET A 168 24.30 -6.23 13.36
C MET A 168 25.72 -6.63 12.95
N ASN A 169 26.34 -5.86 12.07
CA ASN A 169 27.66 -6.16 11.49
C ASN A 169 28.82 -5.48 12.25
N SER A 170 28.52 -4.58 13.19
CA SER A 170 29.56 -3.83 13.87
C SER A 170 30.24 -4.64 14.96
N ALA A 171 31.58 -4.58 14.98
CA ALA A 171 32.40 -4.96 16.12
C ALA A 171 32.45 -3.86 17.22
N LYS A 172 31.99 -2.63 16.88
CA LYS A 172 32.10 -1.44 17.74
C LYS A 172 30.73 -1.02 18.29
N VAL A 173 29.98 -1.94 18.89
CA VAL A 173 28.64 -1.69 19.42
C VAL A 173 28.65 -0.60 20.50
N PHE A 174 29.73 -0.52 21.30
CA PHE A 174 29.87 0.49 22.34
C PHE A 174 29.95 1.91 21.78
N ASP A 175 30.57 2.10 20.62
CA ASP A 175 30.62 3.42 19.95
C ASP A 175 29.21 3.92 19.58
N TYR A 176 28.31 3.03 19.11
CA TYR A 176 26.90 3.37 18.86
C TYR A 176 26.16 3.75 20.14
N SER A 177 26.38 3.00 21.24
CA SER A 177 25.78 3.35 22.52
C SER A 177 26.19 4.73 22.99
N ASP A 178 27.48 5.10 22.82
CA ASP A 178 28.02 6.38 23.21
C ASP A 178 27.49 7.52 22.34
N GLU A 179 27.32 7.28 21.05
CA GLU A 179 26.69 8.23 20.12
C GLU A 179 25.22 8.51 20.52
N PHE A 180 24.40 7.48 20.71
CA PHE A 180 23.02 7.63 21.18
C PHE A 180 22.92 8.29 22.55
N LEU A 181 23.82 7.96 23.48
CA LEU A 181 23.87 8.61 24.78
C LEU A 181 24.16 10.10 24.66
N SER A 182 25.06 10.48 23.73
CA SER A 182 25.40 11.88 23.48
C SER A 182 24.22 12.65 22.88
N GLU A 183 23.46 12.04 21.96
CA GLU A 183 22.25 12.64 21.39
C GLU A 183 21.14 12.81 22.44
N ILE A 184 20.86 11.76 23.23
CA ILE A 184 19.84 11.81 24.29
C ILE A 184 20.20 12.86 25.35
N THR A 185 21.45 12.90 25.78
CA THR A 185 21.91 13.93 26.74
C THR A 185 21.82 15.34 26.16
N GLY A 186 22.15 15.52 24.88
CA GLY A 186 21.94 16.79 24.18
C GLY A 186 20.48 17.23 24.18
N HIS A 187 19.56 16.33 23.87
CA HIS A 187 18.13 16.59 23.90
C HIS A 187 17.62 16.91 25.32
N LEU A 188 18.10 16.19 26.34
CA LEU A 188 17.78 16.48 27.76
C LEU A 188 18.27 17.87 28.20
N ILE A 189 19.44 18.33 27.74
CA ILE A 189 19.94 19.67 27.99
C ILE A 189 19.03 20.73 27.36
N ILE A 190 18.55 20.50 26.11
CA ILE A 190 17.59 21.40 25.46
C ILE A 190 16.28 21.50 26.26
N LEU A 191 15.73 20.37 26.70
CA LEU A 191 14.54 20.32 27.55
C LEU A 191 14.77 21.01 28.91
N LYS A 192 15.94 20.84 29.49
CA LYS A 192 16.34 21.47 30.75
C LYS A 192 16.42 22.98 30.62
N THR A 193 16.97 23.53 29.53
CA THR A 193 17.08 24.98 29.29
C THR A 193 15.72 25.61 28.94
N GLN A 194 14.80 24.86 28.34
CA GLN A 194 13.45 25.31 27.98
C GLN A 194 12.45 25.28 29.16
N LYS A 195 12.88 25.19 30.39
CA LYS A 195 12.11 25.01 31.64
C LYS A 195 10.97 26.04 31.92
N LEU A 196 10.61 26.88 30.97
CA LEU A 196 9.61 27.97 31.14
C LEU A 196 8.16 27.50 31.26
N SER A 197 7.83 26.21 31.05
CA SER A 197 6.48 25.67 31.26
C SER A 197 6.48 24.44 32.17
N LYS A 198 5.47 24.30 33.04
CA LYS A 198 5.27 23.11 33.92
C LYS A 198 5.23 21.80 33.10
N ILE A 199 4.72 21.82 31.89
CA ILE A 199 4.60 20.65 30.99
C ILE A 199 6.00 20.16 30.59
N LYS A 200 6.90 21.05 30.15
CA LYS A 200 8.26 20.69 29.73
C LYS A 200 9.14 20.21 30.89
N ASN A 201 8.89 20.72 32.09
CA ASN A 201 9.59 20.26 33.29
C ASN A 201 9.18 18.82 33.66
N ASN A 202 7.92 18.46 33.53
CA ASN A 202 7.46 17.09 33.76
C ASN A 202 7.99 16.14 32.68
N GLU A 203 8.08 16.57 31.44
CA GLU A 203 8.65 15.80 30.34
C GLU A 203 10.15 15.53 30.57
N PHE A 204 10.92 16.55 30.91
CA PHE A 204 12.34 16.39 31.25
C PHE A 204 12.54 15.41 32.41
N ASN A 205 11.80 15.56 33.50
CA ASN A 205 11.92 14.69 34.67
C ASN A 205 11.57 13.24 34.32
N ASN A 206 10.54 13.02 33.50
CA ASN A 206 10.15 11.69 33.06
C ASN A 206 11.20 11.04 32.16
N GLN A 207 11.72 11.77 31.17
CA GLN A 207 12.78 11.26 30.30
C GLN A 207 14.06 10.97 31.06
N LEU A 208 14.45 11.83 32.00
CA LEU A 208 15.63 11.59 32.83
C LEU A 208 15.44 10.35 33.74
N LYS A 209 14.24 10.14 34.30
CA LYS A 209 13.93 8.93 35.08
C LYS A 209 13.96 7.68 34.22
N ILE A 210 13.47 7.73 33.00
CA ILE A 210 13.52 6.60 32.06
C ILE A 210 14.98 6.27 31.73
N LEU A 211 15.83 7.26 31.45
CA LEU A 211 17.24 7.06 31.12
C LEU A 211 18.03 6.46 32.26
N LEU A 212 17.86 6.98 33.48
CA LEU A 212 18.62 6.56 34.64
C LEU A 212 18.04 5.32 35.32
N GLY A 213 16.77 5.03 35.13
CA GLY A 213 16.09 3.89 35.72
C GLY A 213 16.18 3.89 37.25
N LYS A 214 16.48 2.71 37.81
CA LYS A 214 16.65 2.50 39.27
C LYS A 214 18.04 2.81 39.78
N SER A 215 18.95 3.26 38.92
CA SER A 215 20.37 3.48 39.27
C SER A 215 20.63 4.76 40.07
N VAL A 216 19.63 5.58 40.29
CA VAL A 216 19.73 6.90 40.92
C VAL A 216 18.63 7.06 41.96
N ASP A 217 19.01 7.45 43.18
CA ASP A 217 18.07 7.79 44.23
C ASP A 217 17.45 9.19 44.04
N ASP A 218 16.40 9.50 44.81
CA ASP A 218 15.70 10.79 44.70
C ASP A 218 16.58 12.00 45.07
N ASN A 219 17.58 11.86 45.91
CA ASN A 219 18.46 12.94 46.28
C ASN A 219 19.50 13.20 45.18
N GLU A 220 20.07 12.17 44.63
CA GLU A 220 20.96 12.25 43.46
C GLU A 220 20.25 12.80 42.23
N PHE A 221 18.99 12.40 42.00
CA PHE A 221 18.16 12.93 40.93
C PHE A 221 17.96 14.46 41.07
N LYS A 222 17.67 14.96 42.27
CA LYS A 222 17.56 16.41 42.54
C LYS A 222 18.89 17.13 42.31
N ASN A 223 20.00 16.54 42.66
CA ASN A 223 21.33 17.10 42.43
C ASN A 223 21.62 17.22 40.92
N LEU A 224 21.34 16.17 40.14
CA LEU A 224 21.53 16.15 38.70
C LEU A 224 20.73 17.26 37.97
N ILE A 225 19.50 17.52 38.39
CA ILE A 225 18.66 18.58 37.82
C ILE A 225 19.30 19.96 37.99
N ASN A 226 20.01 20.20 39.07
CA ASN A 226 20.59 21.48 39.43
C ASN A 226 22.01 21.73 38.86
N LEU A 227 22.62 20.72 38.26
CA LEU A 227 23.97 20.85 37.66
C LEU A 227 23.94 21.79 36.45
N LYS A 228 25.08 22.42 36.14
CA LYS A 228 25.28 23.10 34.86
C LYS A 228 25.27 22.08 33.73
N ASP A 229 25.00 22.53 32.53
CA ASP A 229 24.78 21.63 31.36
C ASP A 229 26.01 20.75 31.06
N GLN A 230 27.23 21.29 31.21
CA GLN A 230 28.45 20.53 30.99
C GLN A 230 28.65 19.46 32.09
N ASP A 231 28.51 19.85 33.36
CA ASP A 231 28.62 18.94 34.49
C ASP A 231 27.53 17.86 34.48
N PHE A 232 26.33 18.23 34.01
CA PHE A 232 25.21 17.30 33.80
C PHE A 232 25.58 16.22 32.78
N LYS A 233 26.10 16.63 31.60
CA LYS A 233 26.54 15.71 30.55
C LYS A 233 27.60 14.76 31.02
N GLU A 234 28.66 15.30 31.71
CA GLU A 234 29.75 14.49 32.22
C GLU A 234 29.28 13.48 33.27
N LYS A 235 28.37 13.90 34.16
CA LYS A 235 27.84 13.02 35.20
C LYS A 235 26.96 11.89 34.64
N ILE A 236 26.15 12.16 33.63
CA ILE A 236 25.36 11.12 32.95
C ILE A 236 26.29 10.13 32.24
N ASN A 237 27.29 10.62 31.52
CA ASN A 237 28.25 9.78 30.82
C ASN A 237 29.05 8.91 31.76
N SER A 238 29.55 9.47 32.90
CA SER A 238 30.29 8.69 33.87
C SER A 238 29.48 7.56 34.48
N LYS A 239 28.19 7.81 34.82
CA LYS A 239 27.31 6.76 35.35
C LYS A 239 27.05 5.64 34.33
N PHE A 240 26.88 6.00 33.08
CA PHE A 240 26.69 5.01 32.02
C PHE A 240 27.95 4.15 31.83
N LEU A 241 29.14 4.79 31.83
CA LEU A 241 30.43 4.10 31.72
C LEU A 241 30.72 3.20 32.93
N GLU A 242 30.41 3.67 34.15
CA GLU A 242 30.55 2.86 35.37
C GLU A 242 29.70 1.58 35.27
N SER A 243 28.42 1.71 34.89
CA SER A 243 27.51 0.56 34.70
C SER A 243 27.97 -0.38 33.59
N ARG A 244 28.52 0.15 32.47
CA ARG A 244 29.12 -0.67 31.42
C ARG A 244 30.35 -1.42 31.90
N ASN A 245 31.24 -0.76 32.60
CA ASN A 245 32.46 -1.36 33.12
C ASN A 245 32.15 -2.47 34.14
N GLU A 246 31.14 -2.31 34.97
CA GLU A 246 30.66 -3.37 35.86
C GLU A 246 30.15 -4.58 35.08
N ARG A 247 29.38 -4.39 34.02
CA ARG A 247 28.93 -5.49 33.15
C ARG A 247 30.07 -6.20 32.45
N VAL A 248 31.04 -5.45 31.93
CA VAL A 248 32.23 -6.02 31.27
C VAL A 248 33.07 -6.84 32.25
N LYS A 249 33.22 -6.38 33.52
CA LYS A 249 33.91 -7.16 34.54
C LYS A 249 33.22 -8.48 34.86
N ASN A 250 31.88 -8.50 34.84
CA ASN A 250 31.10 -9.68 35.24
C ASN A 250 30.91 -10.69 34.11
N LEU A 251 30.93 -10.25 32.84
CA LEU A 251 30.52 -11.03 31.69
C LEU A 251 31.62 -11.27 30.65
N ASP A 252 32.78 -10.65 30.76
CA ASP A 252 33.75 -10.38 29.71
C ASP A 252 33.27 -9.40 28.60
N GLU A 253 34.22 -8.88 27.82
CA GLU A 253 33.95 -7.83 26.84
C GLU A 253 33.13 -8.31 25.66
N GLU A 254 33.35 -9.51 25.14
CA GLU A 254 32.66 -10.07 23.98
C GLU A 254 31.20 -10.38 24.32
N GLN A 255 30.94 -10.97 25.47
CA GLN A 255 29.58 -11.24 25.93
C GLN A 255 28.82 -9.94 26.23
N ALA A 256 29.47 -8.94 26.82
CA ALA A 256 28.87 -7.64 27.06
C ALA A 256 28.47 -6.93 25.75
N LYS A 257 29.32 -6.97 24.71
CA LYS A 257 29.02 -6.45 23.37
C LYS A 257 27.84 -7.19 22.72
N GLU A 258 27.81 -8.51 22.80
CA GLU A 258 26.72 -9.31 22.20
C GLU A 258 25.38 -9.03 22.88
N ILE A 259 25.37 -8.85 24.20
CA ILE A 259 24.15 -8.47 24.96
C ILE A 259 23.68 -7.07 24.54
N GLU A 260 24.56 -6.08 24.50
CA GLU A 260 24.21 -4.72 24.05
C GLU A 260 23.66 -4.73 22.62
N LYS A 261 24.30 -5.47 21.72
CA LYS A 261 23.86 -5.66 20.34
C LYS A 261 22.44 -6.22 20.26
N ARG A 262 22.13 -7.26 21.03
CA ARG A 262 20.78 -7.85 21.09
C ARG A 262 19.75 -6.87 21.60
N ILE A 263 20.09 -6.09 22.63
CA ILE A 263 19.21 -5.06 23.18
C ILE A 263 18.93 -4.00 22.11
N PHE A 264 19.95 -3.50 21.40
CA PHE A 264 19.77 -2.53 20.32
C PHE A 264 18.84 -3.05 19.23
N LEU A 265 19.09 -4.26 18.73
CA LEU A 265 18.27 -4.87 17.68
C LEU A 265 16.82 -5.04 18.15
N GLN A 266 16.63 -5.48 19.39
CA GLN A 266 15.28 -5.63 19.94
C GLN A 266 14.57 -4.28 20.09
N CYS A 267 15.27 -3.24 20.56
CA CYS A 267 14.72 -1.89 20.65
C CYS A 267 14.34 -1.32 19.28
N ILE A 268 15.21 -1.47 18.27
CA ILE A 268 14.94 -1.04 16.90
C ILE A 268 13.68 -1.75 16.37
N ASP A 269 13.60 -3.07 16.49
CA ASP A 269 12.51 -3.87 15.95
C ASP A 269 11.18 -3.55 16.64
N LEU A 270 11.16 -3.38 17.96
CA LEU A 270 9.95 -3.04 18.71
C LEU A 270 9.46 -1.62 18.40
N ASN A 271 10.35 -0.64 18.39
CA ASN A 271 9.99 0.75 18.10
C ASN A 271 9.55 0.92 16.63
N TRP A 272 10.22 0.25 15.69
CA TRP A 272 9.83 0.26 14.29
C TRP A 272 8.43 -0.32 14.07
N LYS A 273 8.14 -1.46 14.71
CA LYS A 273 6.80 -2.07 14.66
C LYS A 273 5.72 -1.11 15.19
N SER A 274 5.97 -0.50 16.35
CA SER A 274 5.04 0.45 16.96
C SER A 274 4.85 1.70 16.09
N HIS A 275 5.93 2.18 15.46
CA HIS A 275 5.89 3.32 14.55
C HIS A 275 5.05 3.05 13.30
N ILE A 276 5.22 1.87 12.67
CA ILE A 276 4.39 1.47 11.52
C ILE A 276 2.91 1.42 11.92
N GLN A 277 2.59 0.84 13.07
CA GLN A 277 1.21 0.77 13.55
C GLN A 277 0.62 2.18 13.79
N TYR A 278 1.41 3.08 14.36
CA TYR A 278 1.00 4.47 14.56
C TYR A 278 0.74 5.19 13.23
N LEU A 279 1.62 5.03 12.25
CA LEU A 279 1.44 5.63 10.92
C LEU A 279 0.22 5.07 10.19
N GLU A 280 -0.07 3.77 10.35
CA GLU A 280 -1.28 3.17 9.77
C GLU A 280 -2.56 3.74 10.41
N GLN A 281 -2.58 3.91 11.75
CA GLN A 281 -3.69 4.58 12.43
C GLN A 281 -3.85 6.04 11.98
N LEU A 282 -2.73 6.77 11.84
CA LEU A 282 -2.74 8.14 11.37
C LEU A 282 -3.31 8.25 9.95
N ARG A 283 -2.95 7.33 9.07
CA ARG A 283 -3.48 7.24 7.70
C ARG A 283 -5.00 7.04 7.68
N GLN A 284 -5.54 6.22 8.58
CA GLN A 284 -6.99 5.99 8.68
C GLN A 284 -7.77 7.23 9.16
N VAL A 285 -7.13 8.10 9.93
CA VAL A 285 -7.77 9.32 10.48
C VAL A 285 -7.70 10.48 9.49
N ILE A 286 -6.64 10.57 8.69
CA ILE A 286 -6.40 11.69 7.77
C ILE A 286 -6.97 11.40 6.37
N GLY A 287 -7.06 10.15 5.94
CA GLY A 287 -7.62 9.71 4.65
C GLY A 287 -9.11 9.59 4.72
#